data_b5692391b49e5a65bb04aea769648aab
#
_entry.id   b5692391b49e5a65bb04aea769648aab
#
_cell.length_a   1.000
_cell.length_b   1.000
_cell.length_c   1.000
_cell.angle_alpha   90.00
_cell.angle_beta   90.00
_cell.angle_gamma   90.00
#
_symmetry.space_group_name_H-M   'P 1'
#
loop_
_entity.id
_entity.type
_entity.pdbx_description
1 polymer ?
#
loop_
_entity_poly.entity_id
_entity_poly.type
_entity_poly.pdbx_seq_one_letter_code
_entity_poly.pdbx_strand_id
1 'polypeptide(L)' 'MTFAEYLAERPARLDIEGEFVRLARTDAQISHARSFSELRRHLQDLDPSYRTSLGAQQVWTDYQRKLVAQPNA' A
#
# COMPACT_ATOMS: atom_id res chain seq x y z
N MET A 1 2.92 12.28 6.36
CA MET A 1 3.26 10.83 6.29
C MET A 1 3.25 10.37 4.84
N THR A 2 4.29 9.69 4.41
CA THR A 2 4.34 9.09 3.08
C THR A 2 3.77 7.68 3.14
N PHE A 3 3.45 7.12 1.97
CA PHE A 3 2.98 5.74 1.89
C PHE A 3 4.04 4.77 2.38
N ALA A 4 5.31 5.03 2.09
CA ALA A 4 6.41 4.21 2.58
C ALA A 4 6.48 4.19 4.11
N GLU A 5 6.31 5.34 4.74
CA GLU A 5 6.26 5.43 6.20
C GLU A 5 5.06 4.68 6.77
N TYR A 6 3.90 4.82 6.12
CA TYR A 6 2.71 4.10 6.54
C TYR A 6 2.91 2.58 6.47
N LEU A 7 3.50 2.09 5.39
CA LEU A 7 3.78 0.66 5.22
C LEU A 7 4.76 0.14 6.28
N ALA A 8 5.75 0.95 6.64
CA ALA A 8 6.73 0.57 7.65
C ALA A 8 6.10 0.38 9.02
N GLU A 9 5.07 1.16 9.34
CA GLU A 9 4.38 1.10 10.62
C GLU A 9 3.26 0.07 10.66
N ARG A 10 2.73 -0.32 9.49
CA ARG A 10 1.58 -1.20 9.43
C ARG A 10 1.98 -2.65 9.67
N PRO A 11 1.29 -3.40 10.55
CA PRO A 11 1.58 -4.83 10.75
C PRO A 11 1.29 -5.63 9.47
N ALA A 12 2.18 -6.54 9.12
CA ALA A 12 2.00 -7.45 7.99
C ALA A 12 1.33 -8.72 8.49
N ARG A 13 0.01 -8.73 8.55
CA ARG A 13 -0.78 -9.85 9.04
C ARG A 13 -0.84 -10.97 7.99
N LEU A 14 -1.37 -12.12 8.40
CA LEU A 14 -1.54 -13.26 7.51
C LEU A 14 -2.88 -13.18 6.77
N ASP A 15 -3.06 -12.11 6.00
CA ASP A 15 -4.25 -11.87 5.20
C ASP A 15 -3.82 -11.20 3.88
N ILE A 16 -4.80 -10.88 3.03
CA ILE A 16 -4.56 -10.24 1.73
C ILE A 16 -3.79 -8.94 1.90
N GLU A 17 -4.20 -8.12 2.86
CA GLU A 17 -3.55 -6.84 3.11
C GLU A 17 -2.12 -7.03 3.59
N GLY A 18 -1.88 -7.98 4.46
CA GLY A 18 -0.53 -8.29 4.96
C GLY A 18 0.38 -8.82 3.86
N GLU A 19 -0.15 -9.62 2.94
CA GLU A 19 0.61 -10.09 1.79
C GLU A 19 1.08 -8.94 0.93
N PHE A 20 0.18 -7.99 0.67
CA PHE A 20 0.54 -6.79 -0.09
C PHE A 20 1.58 -5.95 0.66
N VAL A 21 1.41 -5.78 1.96
CA VAL A 21 2.36 -4.98 2.76
C VAL A 21 3.77 -5.57 2.68
N ARG A 22 3.89 -6.90 2.79
CA ARG A 22 5.19 -7.56 2.68
C ARG A 22 5.81 -7.35 1.30
N LEU A 23 5.02 -7.49 0.25
CA LEU A 23 5.47 -7.25 -1.12
C LEU A 23 5.94 -5.80 -1.30
N ALA A 24 5.12 -4.85 -0.85
CA ALA A 24 5.40 -3.43 -1.01
C ALA A 24 6.67 -3.00 -0.28
N ARG A 25 6.98 -3.61 0.85
CA ARG A 25 8.20 -3.30 1.60
C ARG A 25 9.47 -3.70 0.86
N THR A 26 9.37 -4.67 -0.04
CA THR A 26 10.54 -5.14 -0.80
C THR A 26 10.69 -4.43 -2.13
N ASP A 27 9.74 -3.59 -2.51
CA ASP A 27 9.77 -2.90 -3.81
C ASP A 27 9.62 -1.40 -3.62
N ALA A 28 10.70 -0.67 -3.93
CA ALA A 28 10.73 0.78 -3.74
C ALA A 28 9.73 1.52 -4.64
N GLN A 29 9.46 1.03 -5.85
CA GLN A 29 8.50 1.67 -6.74
C GLN A 29 7.08 1.60 -6.17
N ILE A 30 6.74 0.48 -5.54
CA ILE A 30 5.44 0.32 -4.90
C ILE A 30 5.34 1.20 -3.65
N SER A 31 6.33 1.13 -2.77
CA SER A 31 6.29 1.86 -1.50
C SER A 31 6.39 3.38 -1.67
N HIS A 32 6.99 3.85 -2.75
CA HIS A 32 7.13 5.28 -3.02
C HIS A 32 6.13 5.82 -4.03
N ALA A 33 5.08 5.03 -4.35
CA ALA A 33 4.02 5.49 -5.25
C ALA A 33 3.33 6.73 -4.67
N ARG A 34 3.05 7.70 -5.53
CA ARG A 34 2.45 8.98 -5.14
C ARG A 34 0.93 8.99 -5.31
N SER A 35 0.40 8.05 -6.08
CA SER A 35 -1.03 7.93 -6.32
C SER A 35 -1.39 6.46 -6.45
N PHE A 36 -2.69 6.16 -6.31
CA PHE A 36 -3.14 4.79 -6.50
C PHE A 36 -2.96 4.32 -7.93
N SER A 37 -3.10 5.21 -8.91
CA SER A 37 -2.88 4.87 -10.32
C SER A 37 -1.44 4.44 -10.55
N GLU A 38 -0.49 5.14 -9.97
CA GLU A 38 0.92 4.80 -10.08
C GLU A 38 1.23 3.49 -9.38
N LEU A 39 0.70 3.31 -8.17
CA LEU A 39 0.82 2.06 -7.42
C LEU A 39 0.29 0.88 -8.24
N ARG A 40 -0.89 1.03 -8.80
CA ARG A 40 -1.55 -0.01 -9.57
C ARG A 40 -0.75 -0.39 -10.82
N ARG A 41 -0.16 0.60 -11.49
CA ARG A 41 0.66 0.35 -12.67
C ARG A 41 1.87 -0.51 -12.34
N HIS A 42 2.61 -0.12 -11.30
CA HIS A 42 3.78 -0.89 -10.88
C HIS A 42 3.41 -2.27 -10.38
N LEU A 43 2.29 -2.37 -9.68
CA LEU A 43 1.83 -3.64 -9.14
C LEU A 43 1.44 -4.62 -10.24
N GLN A 44 0.83 -4.16 -11.32
CA GLN A 44 0.47 -5.02 -12.44
C GLN A 44 1.69 -5.60 -13.14
N ASP A 45 2.79 -4.86 -13.19
CA ASP A 45 4.03 -5.36 -13.75
C ASP A 45 4.71 -6.38 -12.84
N LEU A 46 4.55 -6.23 -11.54
CA LEU A 46 5.20 -7.08 -10.55
C LEU A 46 4.39 -8.33 -10.24
N ASP A 47 3.09 -8.16 -10.01
CA ASP A 47 2.18 -9.25 -9.64
C ASP A 47 0.76 -8.90 -10.08
N PRO A 48 0.32 -9.38 -11.26
CA PRO A 48 -1.00 -9.04 -11.80
C PRO A 48 -2.16 -9.80 -11.16
N SER A 49 -1.94 -10.51 -10.07
CA SER A 49 -3.00 -11.29 -9.45
C SER A 49 -4.10 -10.39 -8.88
N TYR A 50 -5.34 -10.84 -8.96
CA TYR A 50 -6.49 -10.13 -8.42
C TYR A 50 -6.38 -9.98 -6.90
N ARG A 51 -5.89 -11.01 -6.24
CA ARG A 51 -5.72 -11.04 -4.79
C ARG A 51 -4.79 -9.91 -4.31
N THR A 52 -3.65 -9.76 -4.97
CA THR A 52 -2.69 -8.71 -4.63
C THR A 52 -3.26 -7.32 -4.91
N SER A 53 -3.96 -7.18 -6.02
CA SER A 53 -4.61 -5.92 -6.39
C SER A 53 -5.67 -5.51 -5.36
N LEU A 54 -6.46 -6.46 -4.88
CA LEU A 54 -7.46 -6.20 -3.86
C LEU A 54 -6.83 -5.77 -2.53
N GLY A 55 -5.76 -6.45 -2.13
CA GLY A 55 -5.02 -6.07 -0.93
C GLY A 55 -4.44 -4.67 -1.03
N ALA A 56 -3.88 -4.33 -2.19
CA ALA A 56 -3.34 -3.00 -2.45
C ALA A 56 -4.42 -1.92 -2.33
N GLN A 57 -5.60 -2.17 -2.89
CA GLN A 57 -6.71 -1.24 -2.82
C GLN A 57 -7.15 -0.98 -1.38
N GLN A 58 -7.25 -2.02 -0.58
CA GLN A 58 -7.65 -1.89 0.81
C GLN A 58 -6.61 -1.15 1.64
N VAL A 59 -5.35 -1.48 1.46
CA VAL A 59 -4.26 -0.81 2.18
C VAL A 59 -4.17 0.66 1.80
N TRP A 60 -4.30 0.98 0.52
CA TRP A 60 -4.28 2.36 0.06
C TRP A 60 -5.45 3.16 0.63
N THR A 61 -6.64 2.57 0.67
CA THR A 61 -7.82 3.20 1.25
C THR A 61 -7.60 3.51 2.73
N ASP A 62 -7.03 2.59 3.48
CA ASP A 62 -6.72 2.80 4.90
C ASP A 62 -5.68 3.91 5.09
N TYR A 63 -4.69 3.95 4.21
CA TYR A 63 -3.68 5.02 4.22
C TYR A 63 -4.33 6.39 4.01
N GLN A 64 -5.22 6.51 3.06
CA GLN A 64 -5.94 7.74 2.78
C GLN A 64 -6.80 8.17 3.96
N ARG A 65 -7.48 7.23 4.60
CA ARG A 65 -8.27 7.52 5.80
C ARG A 65 -7.41 8.04 6.93
N LYS A 66 -6.23 7.46 7.09
CA LYS A 66 -5.31 7.89 8.13
C LYS A 66 -4.82 9.32 7.88
N LEU A 67 -4.55 9.67 6.62
CA LEU A 67 -4.14 11.03 6.26
C LEU A 67 -5.23 12.05 6.59
N VAL A 68 -6.49 11.72 6.29
CA VAL A 68 -7.63 12.59 6.53
C VAL A 68 -7.92 12.71 8.03
N ALA A 69 -7.76 11.62 8.78
CA ALA A 69 -8.04 11.57 10.20
C ALA A 69 -6.95 12.21 11.06
N GLN A 70 -5.76 12.46 10.52
CA GLN A 70 -4.69 13.09 11.27
C GLN A 70 -5.05 14.54 11.56
N PRO A 71 -5.06 14.95 12.82
CA PRO A 71 -5.30 16.36 13.14
C PRO A 71 -4.14 17.19 12.60
N ASN A 72 -4.46 18.22 11.87
CA ASN A 72 -3.48 19.19 11.46
C ASN A 72 -3.13 20.04 12.69
N ALA A 73 -1.97 19.77 13.20
CA ALA A 73 -1.49 20.58 14.32
C ALA A 73 -1.15 21.98 13.83
#